data_c35e3c01cf27a3807643a0e915505935
#
_entry.id   c35e3c01cf27a3807643a0e915505935
#
_cell.length_a   1.000
_cell.length_b   1.000
_cell.length_c   1.000
_cell.angle_alpha   90.00
_cell.angle_beta   90.00
_cell.angle_gamma   90.00
#
_symmetry.space_group_name_H-M   'P 1'
#
loop_
_entity.id
_entity.type
_entity.pdbx_description
1 polymer ?
#
loop_
_entity_poly.entity_id
_entity_poly.type
_entity_poly.pdbx_seq_one_letter_code
_entity_poly.pdbx_strand_id
1 'polypeptide(L)'
;MLRVAVMVSGGGTNLQAIIDAVKDGTITNTELVAVISNNAGAYALTRAKDNNIPAYCISPKDYESRDAFNDALLDKVNELNVDLIVLAGFLVRIPEKMVHQYSHRIINIHPSLIPSFCGVGFYGLHVHEAALAKGVKVTGATV
;
A
#
# COMPACT_ATOMS: atom_id res chain seq x y z
N MET A 1 9.17 -10.88 15.63
CA MET A 1 9.11 -9.57 14.93
C MET A 1 8.14 -9.71 13.77
N LEU A 2 7.14 -8.84 13.69
CA LEU A 2 6.12 -8.86 12.63
C LEU A 2 6.75 -8.43 11.30
N ARG A 3 6.61 -9.26 10.27
CA ARG A 3 7.18 -9.02 8.94
C ARG A 3 6.15 -8.33 8.04
N VAL A 4 6.40 -7.07 7.71
CA VAL A 4 5.44 -6.21 7.01
C VAL A 4 5.93 -5.88 5.60
N ALA A 5 5.06 -6.10 4.59
CA ALA A 5 5.25 -5.54 3.26
C ALA A 5 4.30 -4.35 3.05
N VAL A 6 4.82 -3.29 2.47
CA VAL A 6 4.02 -2.11 2.11
C VAL A 6 3.86 -2.04 0.60
N MET A 7 2.63 -2.00 0.12
CA MET A 7 2.31 -1.87 -1.31
C MET A 7 1.92 -0.43 -1.63
N VAL A 8 2.48 0.10 -2.72
CA VAL A 8 2.38 1.52 -3.10
C VAL A 8 2.26 1.66 -4.62
N SER A 9 1.70 2.76 -5.09
CA SER A 9 1.67 3.09 -6.53
C SER A 9 2.34 4.41 -6.88
N GLY A 10 2.56 5.30 -5.93
CA GLY A 10 3.00 6.68 -6.17
C GLY A 10 4.09 7.17 -5.22
N GLY A 11 3.88 8.38 -4.68
CA GLY A 11 4.89 9.13 -3.92
C GLY A 11 5.33 8.53 -2.60
N GLY A 12 4.47 7.74 -1.93
CA GLY A 12 4.81 7.02 -0.71
C GLY A 12 4.89 7.88 0.55
N THR A 13 4.05 8.90 0.69
CA THR A 13 4.02 9.73 1.91
C THR A 13 3.55 8.94 3.13
N ASN A 14 2.55 8.07 2.97
CA ASN A 14 2.12 7.17 4.04
C ASN A 14 3.19 6.10 4.34
N LEU A 15 3.87 5.59 3.32
CA LEU A 15 5.03 4.71 3.51
C LEU A 15 6.10 5.40 4.36
N GLN A 16 6.43 6.67 4.05
CA GLN A 16 7.43 7.41 4.82
C GLN A 16 7.02 7.55 6.29
N ALA A 17 5.74 7.84 6.56
CA ALA A 17 5.24 7.92 7.92
C ALA A 17 5.40 6.60 8.69
N ILE A 18 5.18 5.46 8.03
CA ILE A 18 5.40 4.13 8.63
C ILE A 18 6.90 3.91 8.89
N ILE A 19 7.77 4.24 7.94
CA ILE A 19 9.23 4.11 8.10
C ILE A 19 9.71 4.93 9.30
N ASP A 20 9.27 6.18 9.41
CA ASP A 20 9.65 7.08 10.48
C ASP A 20 9.16 6.55 11.84
N ALA A 21 7.91 6.06 11.91
CA ALA A 21 7.33 5.49 13.12
C ALA A 21 8.03 4.18 13.59
N VAL A 22 8.54 3.38 12.65
CA VAL A 22 9.38 2.22 12.99
C VAL A 22 10.74 2.67 13.52
N LYS A 23 11.34 3.68 12.90
CA LYS A 23 12.66 4.20 13.30
C LYS A 23 12.65 4.87 14.66
N ASP A 24 11.63 5.65 14.97
CA ASP A 24 11.51 6.38 16.24
C ASP A 24 10.98 5.50 17.39
N GLY A 25 10.59 4.25 17.10
CA GLY A 25 10.09 3.29 18.08
C GLY A 25 8.61 3.44 18.43
N THR A 26 7.86 4.27 17.71
CA THR A 26 6.40 4.36 17.84
C THR A 26 5.75 3.04 17.40
N ILE A 27 6.23 2.44 16.33
CA ILE A 27 5.88 1.08 15.92
C ILE A 27 7.01 0.15 16.36
N THR A 28 6.69 -0.75 17.28
CA THR A 28 7.66 -1.70 17.85
C THR A 28 7.47 -3.10 17.29
N ASN A 29 8.49 -3.96 17.48
CA ASN A 29 8.47 -5.38 17.12
C ASN A 29 8.07 -5.65 15.66
N THR A 30 8.46 -4.74 14.75
CA THR A 30 8.08 -4.75 13.33
C THR A 30 9.31 -4.59 12.45
N GLU A 31 9.35 -5.36 11.38
CA GLU A 31 10.35 -5.27 10.31
C GLU A 31 9.66 -4.97 8.98
N LEU A 32 10.05 -3.89 8.32
CA LEU A 32 9.61 -3.61 6.94
C LEU A 32 10.45 -4.44 5.98
N VAL A 33 9.94 -5.58 5.57
CA VAL A 33 10.69 -6.56 4.75
C VAL A 33 10.67 -6.25 3.27
N ALA A 34 9.69 -5.48 2.81
CA ALA A 34 9.59 -5.07 1.42
C ALA A 34 8.70 -3.85 1.21
N VAL A 35 9.02 -3.09 0.18
CA VAL A 35 8.13 -2.17 -0.49
C VAL A 35 7.90 -2.67 -1.90
N ILE A 36 6.65 -2.88 -2.28
CA ILE A 36 6.25 -3.40 -3.59
C ILE A 36 5.43 -2.33 -4.31
N SER A 37 5.84 -1.96 -5.53
CA SER A 37 5.07 -1.06 -6.37
C SER A 37 4.69 -1.72 -7.70
N ASN A 38 3.53 -1.35 -8.21
CA ASN A 38 3.09 -1.70 -9.57
C ASN A 38 3.65 -0.73 -10.63
N ASN A 39 4.38 0.29 -10.22
CA ASN A 39 4.91 1.34 -11.08
C ASN A 39 6.40 1.55 -10.80
N ALA A 40 7.24 1.30 -11.81
CA ALA A 40 8.70 1.46 -11.71
C ALA A 40 9.12 2.91 -11.42
N GLY A 41 8.31 3.90 -11.82
CA GLY A 41 8.52 5.32 -11.56
C GLY A 41 8.02 5.82 -10.21
N ALA A 42 7.49 4.95 -9.36
CA ALA A 42 6.99 5.35 -8.04
C ALA A 42 8.12 5.85 -7.14
N TYR A 43 8.02 7.08 -6.65
CA TYR A 43 9.01 7.66 -5.72
C TYR A 43 9.09 6.87 -4.40
N ALA A 44 8.03 6.17 -4.03
CA ALA A 44 8.02 5.27 -2.88
C ALA A 44 9.14 4.22 -2.93
N LEU A 45 9.54 3.74 -4.12
CA LEU A 45 10.66 2.82 -4.27
C LEU A 45 12.00 3.48 -3.92
N THR A 46 12.17 4.76 -4.23
CA THR A 46 13.34 5.55 -3.82
C THR A 46 13.37 5.71 -2.31
N ARG A 47 12.25 6.05 -1.68
CA ARG A 47 12.14 6.13 -0.21
C ARG A 47 12.54 4.82 0.48
N ALA A 48 12.10 3.68 -0.06
CA ALA A 48 12.49 2.37 0.45
C ALA A 48 14.00 2.15 0.38
N LYS A 49 14.60 2.42 -0.78
CA LYS A 49 16.06 2.28 -1.00
C LYS A 49 16.87 3.18 -0.07
N ASP A 50 16.48 4.44 0.08
CA ASP A 50 17.14 5.42 0.96
C ASP A 50 17.07 5.01 2.44
N ASN A 51 16.11 4.14 2.78
CA ASN A 51 15.93 3.61 4.13
C ASN A 51 16.38 2.14 4.28
N ASN A 52 17.12 1.62 3.31
CA ASN A 52 17.66 0.24 3.29
C ASN A 52 16.55 -0.83 3.36
N ILE A 53 15.37 -0.55 2.82
CA ILE A 53 14.27 -1.49 2.72
C ILE A 53 14.26 -2.07 1.30
N PRO A 54 14.20 -3.42 1.13
CA PRO A 54 14.09 -4.04 -0.19
C PRO A 54 12.91 -3.48 -0.98
N ALA A 55 13.18 -3.05 -2.22
CA ALA A 55 12.19 -2.43 -3.09
C ALA A 55 12.00 -3.25 -4.35
N TYR A 56 10.76 -3.61 -4.66
CA TYR A 56 10.38 -4.43 -5.80
C TYR A 56 9.36 -3.71 -6.67
N CYS A 57 9.51 -3.84 -7.99
CA CYS A 57 8.48 -3.43 -8.93
C CYS A 57 7.86 -4.69 -9.57
N ILE A 58 6.56 -4.85 -9.41
CA ILE A 58 5.77 -5.90 -10.05
C ILE A 58 4.63 -5.20 -10.79
N SER A 59 4.84 -4.96 -12.10
CA SER A 59 3.92 -4.19 -12.93
C SER A 59 3.01 -5.12 -13.74
N PRO A 60 1.71 -4.84 -13.83
CA PRO A 60 0.82 -5.59 -14.71
C PRO A 60 1.26 -5.60 -16.18
N LYS A 61 2.04 -4.58 -16.58
CA LYS A 61 2.56 -4.44 -17.96
C LYS A 61 3.63 -5.47 -18.31
N ASP A 62 4.27 -6.07 -17.32
CA ASP A 62 5.39 -7.00 -17.50
C ASP A 62 4.91 -8.46 -17.64
N TYR A 63 3.60 -8.69 -17.59
CA TYR A 63 2.99 -10.03 -17.61
C TYR A 63 2.01 -10.16 -18.77
N GLU A 64 1.89 -11.38 -19.30
CA GLU A 64 1.02 -11.70 -20.43
C GLU A 64 -0.47 -11.63 -20.08
N SER A 65 -0.81 -11.85 -18.80
CA SER A 65 -2.19 -11.86 -18.34
C SER A 65 -2.31 -11.27 -16.94
N ARG A 66 -3.53 -10.91 -16.56
CA ARG A 66 -3.84 -10.49 -15.20
C ARG A 66 -3.55 -11.59 -14.19
N ASP A 67 -3.85 -12.83 -14.53
CA ASP A 67 -3.59 -13.99 -13.66
C ASP A 67 -2.10 -14.18 -13.41
N ALA A 68 -1.26 -14.05 -14.43
CA ALA A 68 0.19 -14.13 -14.29
C ALA A 68 0.74 -13.02 -13.37
N PHE A 69 0.25 -11.80 -13.51
CA PHE A 69 0.58 -10.70 -12.60
C PHE A 69 0.12 -10.99 -11.17
N ASN A 70 -1.11 -11.44 -11.01
CA ASN A 70 -1.68 -11.77 -9.70
C ASN A 70 -0.88 -12.86 -8.99
N ASP A 71 -0.48 -13.91 -9.71
CA ASP A 71 0.34 -14.98 -9.17
C ASP A 71 1.74 -14.48 -8.78
N ALA A 72 2.38 -13.67 -9.62
CA ALA A 72 3.69 -13.08 -9.31
C ALA A 72 3.67 -12.19 -8.07
N LEU A 73 2.60 -11.42 -7.88
CA LEU A 73 2.43 -10.58 -6.70
C LEU A 73 2.28 -11.43 -5.43
N LEU A 74 1.45 -12.46 -5.48
CA LEU A 74 1.24 -13.39 -4.37
C LEU A 74 2.51 -14.19 -4.06
N ASP A 75 3.20 -14.72 -5.06
CA ASP A 75 4.44 -15.46 -4.90
C ASP A 75 5.52 -14.62 -4.22
N LYS A 76 5.61 -13.33 -4.57
CA LYS A 76 6.58 -12.43 -3.94
C LYS A 76 6.33 -12.26 -2.44
N VAL A 77 5.10 -12.02 -2.02
CA VAL A 77 4.80 -11.87 -0.58
C VAL A 77 4.99 -13.19 0.19
N ASN A 78 4.73 -14.32 -0.45
CA ASN A 78 4.98 -15.64 0.12
C ASN A 78 6.48 -15.93 0.27
N GLU A 79 7.27 -15.68 -0.78
CA GLU A 79 8.73 -15.81 -0.77
C GLU A 79 9.37 -15.00 0.38
N LEU A 80 8.85 -13.83 0.64
CA LEU A 80 9.35 -12.93 1.68
C LEU A 80 8.83 -13.27 3.09
N ASN A 81 7.99 -14.29 3.22
CA ASN A 81 7.35 -14.67 4.49
C ASN A 81 6.70 -13.48 5.19
N VAL A 82 5.85 -12.77 4.47
CA VAL A 82 5.13 -11.60 4.99
C VAL A 82 4.03 -12.04 5.96
N ASP A 83 3.96 -11.38 7.10
CA ASP A 83 2.88 -11.57 8.09
C ASP A 83 1.71 -10.62 7.86
N LEU A 84 2.01 -9.36 7.51
CA LEU A 84 1.02 -8.30 7.31
C LEU A 84 1.31 -7.53 6.03
N ILE A 85 0.28 -7.30 5.23
CA ILE A 85 0.34 -6.44 4.04
C ILE A 85 -0.35 -5.11 4.36
N VAL A 86 0.37 -4.01 4.12
CA VAL A 86 -0.16 -2.65 4.25
C VAL A 86 -0.30 -2.04 2.85
N LEU A 87 -1.50 -1.63 2.49
CA LEU A 87 -1.79 -0.91 1.26
C LEU A 87 -1.71 0.59 1.57
N ALA A 88 -0.70 1.25 1.05
CA ALA A 88 -0.45 2.67 1.27
C ALA A 88 -0.50 3.44 -0.06
N GLY A 89 -1.70 3.66 -0.57
CA GLY A 89 -1.92 4.24 -1.90
C GLY A 89 -1.61 3.26 -3.02
N PHE A 90 -1.97 1.98 -2.86
CA PHE A 90 -1.86 0.96 -3.89
C PHE A 90 -3.13 0.94 -4.73
N LEU A 91 -3.02 1.32 -6.00
CA LEU A 91 -4.17 1.56 -6.89
C LEU A 91 -4.58 0.34 -7.73
N VAL A 92 -3.85 -0.75 -7.62
CA VAL A 92 -4.18 -2.00 -8.32
C VAL A 92 -5.06 -2.87 -7.43
N ARG A 93 -6.04 -3.51 -8.04
CA ARG A 93 -6.92 -4.42 -7.32
C ARG A 93 -6.12 -5.63 -6.78
N ILE A 94 -6.27 -5.91 -5.50
CA ILE A 94 -5.65 -7.06 -4.85
C ILE A 94 -6.27 -8.37 -5.37
N PRO A 95 -5.43 -9.37 -5.70
CA PRO A 95 -5.92 -10.67 -6.14
C PRO A 95 -6.79 -11.36 -5.10
N GLU A 96 -7.87 -12.01 -5.53
CA GLU A 96 -8.75 -12.76 -4.64
C GLU A 96 -8.01 -13.84 -3.84
N LYS A 97 -7.11 -14.58 -4.49
CA LYS A 97 -6.26 -15.58 -3.83
C LYS A 97 -5.43 -14.97 -2.68
N MET A 98 -4.92 -13.75 -2.88
CA MET A 98 -4.16 -13.05 -1.84
C MET A 98 -5.06 -12.65 -0.67
N VAL A 99 -6.26 -12.15 -0.93
CA VAL A 99 -7.24 -11.80 0.10
C VAL A 99 -7.59 -13.01 0.96
N HIS A 100 -7.81 -14.16 0.33
CA HIS A 100 -8.09 -15.41 1.05
C HIS A 100 -6.91 -15.90 1.88
N GLN A 101 -5.71 -15.93 1.30
CA GLN A 101 -4.51 -16.44 1.98
C GLN A 101 -4.07 -15.52 3.12
N TYR A 102 -4.20 -14.21 2.95
CA TYR A 102 -3.86 -13.19 3.96
C TYR A 102 -5.11 -12.65 4.68
N SER A 103 -6.10 -13.51 4.92
CA SER A 103 -7.30 -13.15 5.65
C SER A 103 -6.95 -12.51 7.00
N HIS A 104 -7.55 -11.34 7.28
CA HIS A 104 -7.25 -10.52 8.46
C HIS A 104 -5.79 -10.04 8.58
N ARG A 105 -5.04 -10.09 7.49
CA ARG A 105 -3.64 -9.66 7.43
C ARG A 105 -3.35 -8.69 6.27
N ILE A 106 -4.38 -7.98 5.81
CA ILE A 106 -4.27 -6.89 4.84
C ILE A 106 -5.01 -5.70 5.39
N ILE A 107 -4.32 -4.56 5.53
CA ILE A 107 -4.92 -3.29 5.93
C ILE A 107 -4.69 -2.24 4.84
N ASN A 108 -5.64 -1.32 4.69
CA ASN A 108 -5.59 -0.25 3.72
C ASN A 108 -5.96 1.08 4.37
N ILE A 109 -5.22 2.13 4.06
CA ILE A 109 -5.58 3.50 4.43
C ILE A 109 -6.37 4.16 3.32
N HIS A 110 -7.49 4.81 3.66
CA HIS A 110 -8.26 5.65 2.76
C HIS A 110 -8.46 7.04 3.37
N PRO A 111 -8.18 8.14 2.64
CA PRO A 111 -8.16 9.50 3.20
C PRO A 111 -9.55 10.14 3.32
N SER A 112 -10.56 9.37 3.69
CA SER A 112 -11.91 9.86 4.01
C SER A 112 -12.59 8.98 5.05
N LEU A 113 -13.71 9.46 5.58
CA LEU A 113 -14.60 8.68 6.42
C LEU A 113 -15.52 7.83 5.54
N ILE A 114 -15.13 6.61 5.20
CA ILE A 114 -15.91 5.68 4.40
C ILE A 114 -17.29 5.45 5.08
N PRO A 115 -18.40 5.49 4.31
CA PRO A 115 -18.53 5.39 2.84
C PRO A 115 -18.47 6.71 2.07
N SER A 116 -18.13 7.83 2.68
CA SER A 116 -18.02 9.11 2.00
C SER A 116 -16.75 9.19 1.16
N PHE A 117 -16.82 9.77 -0.03
CA PHE A 117 -15.70 10.05 -0.92
C PHE A 117 -14.78 8.84 -1.16
N CYS A 118 -15.37 7.67 -1.45
CA CYS A 118 -14.66 6.44 -1.77
C CYS A 118 -15.20 5.81 -3.05
N GLY A 119 -14.49 4.78 -3.54
CA GLY A 119 -14.81 4.08 -4.77
C GLY A 119 -13.96 4.55 -5.95
N VAL A 120 -14.38 4.19 -7.16
CA VAL A 120 -13.63 4.48 -8.39
C VAL A 120 -13.37 5.98 -8.54
N GLY A 121 -12.10 6.35 -8.77
CA GLY A 121 -11.66 7.74 -8.95
C GLY A 121 -11.35 8.49 -7.67
N PHE A 122 -11.69 7.96 -6.49
CA PHE A 122 -11.39 8.60 -5.21
C PHE A 122 -10.05 8.08 -4.64
N TYR A 123 -8.98 8.79 -4.94
CA TYR A 123 -7.64 8.54 -4.40
C TYR A 123 -6.83 9.83 -4.30
N GLY A 124 -5.84 9.86 -3.41
CA GLY A 124 -4.94 11.00 -3.24
C GLY A 124 -5.66 12.30 -2.96
N LEU A 125 -5.24 13.37 -3.61
CA LEU A 125 -5.79 14.72 -3.44
C LEU A 125 -7.24 14.86 -3.93
N HIS A 126 -7.68 14.02 -4.87
CA HIS A 126 -9.07 14.04 -5.37
C HIS A 126 -10.09 13.86 -4.26
N VAL A 127 -9.76 13.07 -3.23
CA VAL A 127 -10.62 12.86 -2.05
C VAL A 127 -10.79 14.15 -1.27
N HIS A 128 -9.70 14.85 -1.01
CA HIS A 128 -9.71 16.12 -0.26
C HIS A 128 -10.39 17.24 -1.03
N GLU A 129 -10.14 17.33 -2.34
CA GLU A 129 -10.80 18.30 -3.23
C GLU A 129 -12.31 18.08 -3.25
N ALA A 130 -12.77 16.83 -3.34
CA ALA A 130 -14.19 16.50 -3.30
C ALA A 130 -14.84 16.84 -1.96
N ALA A 131 -14.17 16.57 -0.85
CA ALA A 131 -14.64 16.93 0.49
C ALA A 131 -14.78 18.43 0.65
N LEU A 132 -13.80 19.21 0.21
CA LEU A 132 -13.84 20.68 0.23
C LEU A 132 -14.94 21.23 -0.67
N ALA A 133 -15.07 20.71 -1.90
CA ALA A 133 -16.09 21.15 -2.85
C ALA A 133 -17.52 20.87 -2.32
N LYS A 134 -17.71 19.75 -1.62
CA LYS A 134 -18.98 19.41 -0.98
C LYS A 134 -19.30 20.29 0.23
N GLY A 135 -18.28 20.86 0.87
CA GLY A 135 -18.45 21.71 2.05
C GLY A 135 -18.74 20.94 3.34
N VAL A 136 -18.25 19.70 3.46
CA VAL A 136 -18.40 18.91 4.71
C VAL A 136 -17.69 19.60 5.86
N LYS A 137 -18.23 19.48 7.05
CA LYS A 137 -17.66 20.09 8.27
C LYS A 137 -16.70 19.16 9.01
N VAL A 138 -16.81 17.86 8.74
CA VAL A 138 -15.98 16.81 9.35
C VAL A 138 -15.46 15.90 8.25
N THR A 139 -14.19 15.60 8.29
CA THR A 139 -13.55 14.61 7.44
C THR A 139 -12.48 13.86 8.25
N GLY A 140 -11.89 12.84 7.68
CA GLY A 140 -10.89 12.03 8.36
C GLY A 140 -10.32 10.96 7.46
N ALA A 141 -9.81 9.89 8.07
CA ALA A 141 -9.28 8.73 7.37
C ALA A 141 -9.88 7.44 7.95
N THR A 142 -9.93 6.40 7.12
CA THR A 142 -10.38 5.06 7.50
C THR A 142 -9.26 4.05 7.25
N VAL A 143 -9.07 3.14 8.18
CA VAL A 143 -8.19 1.97 8.01
C VAL A 143 -9.04 0.71 8.04
#